data_8a4f8931a8dac7c106aa97320e9e8cce
#
_entry.id   8a4f8931a8dac7c106aa97320e9e8cce
#
_cell.length_a   1.000
_cell.length_b   1.000
_cell.length_c   1.000
_cell.angle_alpha   90.00
_cell.angle_beta   90.00
_cell.angle_gamma   90.00
#
_symmetry.space_group_name_H-M   'P 1'
#
loop_
_entity.id
_entity.type
_entity.pdbx_description
1 polymer ?
#
loop_
_entity_poly.entity_id
_entity_poly.type
_entity_poly.pdbx_seq_one_letter_code
_entity_poly.pdbx_strand_id
1 'polypeptide(L)'
;IFERALKTCQKHIVLCNSRTGARELFVGGHNSYFGSGPCTPFTRHPFTGERHRATRQSVGWATKLLDALPNIDYAMSLGIVQDVPLLISDRHEFEQQVLNTDKPITTVCVDEFGQADCIKMAEIIAGGEEELRRNPFICLYAEPISPGVHCREAAQKLVMGAKKGLPTIYTPCIMAGGTAPATLAGVMVQGLTESLSGMVLSQCTREGAPFIMGGVYTILDMATTVFSYGAPELSLLLAALADVAHYLEIPIFGTAGCTDSCIIDEQAGIE
;
A
#
# COMPACT_ATOMS: atom_id res chain seq x y z
N ILE A 1 -22.44 0.88 -14.99
CA ILE A 1 -20.97 0.76 -15.03
C ILE A 1 -20.48 0.19 -13.69
N PHE A 2 -20.85 0.79 -12.56
CA PHE A 2 -20.40 0.37 -11.21
C PHE A 2 -20.71 -1.11 -10.91
N GLU A 3 -21.96 -1.54 -11.07
CA GLU A 3 -22.36 -2.94 -10.83
C GLU A 3 -21.58 -3.94 -11.70
N ARG A 4 -21.28 -3.58 -12.96
CA ARG A 4 -20.45 -4.40 -13.84
C ARG A 4 -19.03 -4.48 -13.31
N ALA A 5 -18.44 -3.35 -12.92
CA ALA A 5 -17.09 -3.29 -12.35
C ALA A 5 -16.99 -4.12 -11.06
N LEU A 6 -17.97 -4.00 -10.16
CA LEU A 6 -18.04 -4.79 -8.94
C LEU A 6 -18.13 -6.30 -9.22
N LYS A 7 -18.94 -6.69 -10.23
CA LYS A 7 -19.10 -8.09 -10.62
C LYS A 7 -17.84 -8.68 -11.25
N THR A 8 -17.06 -7.88 -11.99
CA THR A 8 -15.83 -8.35 -12.66
C THR A 8 -14.57 -8.24 -11.78
N CYS A 9 -14.63 -7.46 -10.70
CA CYS A 9 -13.54 -7.35 -9.73
C CYS A 9 -13.25 -8.72 -9.09
N GLN A 10 -11.97 -9.10 -9.02
CA GLN A 10 -11.57 -10.36 -8.39
C GLN A 10 -11.85 -10.33 -6.89
N LYS A 11 -12.46 -11.39 -6.38
CA LYS A 11 -12.81 -11.54 -4.95
C LYS A 11 -11.63 -12.03 -4.11
N HIS A 12 -10.69 -12.69 -4.75
CA HIS A 12 -9.48 -13.21 -4.13
C HIS A 12 -8.29 -12.93 -5.04
N ILE A 13 -7.21 -12.46 -4.45
CA ILE A 13 -5.95 -12.16 -5.13
C ILE A 13 -4.85 -12.96 -4.45
N VAL A 14 -4.02 -13.61 -5.25
CA VAL A 14 -2.90 -14.39 -4.76
C VAL A 14 -1.61 -13.63 -4.99
N LEU A 15 -0.75 -13.58 -3.95
CA LEU A 15 0.63 -13.12 -4.07
C LEU A 15 1.57 -14.29 -3.75
N CYS A 16 2.68 -14.33 -4.45
CA CYS A 16 3.60 -15.46 -4.45
C CYS A 16 4.96 -15.06 -3.89
N ASN A 17 5.71 -16.05 -3.43
CA ASN A 17 7.13 -15.93 -3.13
C ASN A 17 7.90 -15.59 -4.41
N SER A 18 8.79 -14.60 -4.35
CA SER A 18 9.52 -14.11 -5.52
C SER A 18 10.50 -15.11 -6.10
N ARG A 19 11.01 -16.02 -5.29
CA ARG A 19 12.05 -16.99 -5.67
C ARG A 19 11.50 -18.35 -6.05
N THR A 20 10.52 -18.83 -5.29
CA THR A 20 9.96 -20.19 -5.47
C THR A 20 8.69 -20.20 -6.32
N GLY A 21 8.00 -19.05 -6.47
CA GLY A 21 6.67 -18.97 -7.07
C GLY A 21 5.57 -19.61 -6.21
N ALA A 22 5.87 -20.03 -4.98
CA ALA A 22 4.86 -20.58 -4.08
C ALA A 22 3.83 -19.52 -3.71
N ARG A 23 2.56 -19.93 -3.66
CA ARG A 23 1.46 -19.06 -3.26
C ARG A 23 1.49 -18.86 -1.75
N GLU A 24 1.61 -17.63 -1.30
CA GLU A 24 1.76 -17.30 0.12
C GLU A 24 0.59 -16.48 0.66
N LEU A 25 0.15 -15.44 -0.05
CA LEU A 25 -0.96 -14.62 0.40
C LEU A 25 -2.20 -14.89 -0.46
N PHE A 26 -3.33 -15.05 0.20
CA PHE A 26 -4.66 -15.22 -0.41
C PHE A 26 -5.54 -14.05 0.05
N VAL A 27 -5.28 -12.86 -0.51
CA VAL A 27 -5.92 -11.61 -0.11
C VAL A 27 -7.39 -11.62 -0.51
N GLY A 28 -8.27 -11.38 0.44
CA GLY A 28 -9.72 -11.42 0.29
C GLY A 28 -10.41 -12.34 1.29
N GLY A 29 -11.73 -12.28 1.36
CA GLY A 29 -12.50 -12.96 2.39
C GLY A 29 -12.13 -12.43 3.79
N HIS A 30 -11.90 -13.33 4.74
CA HIS A 30 -11.53 -13.01 6.12
C HIS A 30 -10.04 -13.28 6.44
N ASN A 31 -9.21 -13.43 5.43
CA ASN A 31 -7.77 -13.59 5.65
C ASN A 31 -7.14 -12.25 6.01
N SER A 32 -6.26 -12.27 7.01
CA SER A 32 -5.50 -11.08 7.45
C SER A 32 -4.02 -11.34 7.32
N TYR A 33 -3.31 -10.39 6.75
CA TYR A 33 -1.87 -10.42 6.54
C TYR A 33 -1.25 -9.12 7.01
N PHE A 34 -0.06 -9.18 7.57
CA PHE A 34 0.65 -8.04 8.11
C PHE A 34 1.95 -7.79 7.35
N GLY A 35 2.23 -6.53 7.09
CA GLY A 35 3.47 -6.07 6.47
C GLY A 35 3.94 -4.78 7.06
N SER A 36 5.09 -4.28 6.58
CA SER A 36 5.56 -2.96 6.96
C SER A 36 4.77 -1.85 6.28
N GLY A 37 4.76 -0.67 6.90
CA GLY A 37 4.25 0.54 6.28
C GLY A 37 5.28 1.19 5.35
N PRO A 38 4.85 2.10 4.47
CA PRO A 38 5.72 2.75 3.49
C PRO A 38 6.29 4.08 3.98
N CYS A 39 7.35 4.50 3.30
CA CYS A 39 7.67 5.90 3.00
C CYS A 39 8.03 6.80 4.18
N THR A 40 8.74 6.32 5.19
CA THR A 40 9.28 7.22 6.20
C THR A 40 10.55 7.93 5.67
N PRO A 41 10.64 9.28 5.77
CA PRO A 41 11.85 10.00 5.32
C PRO A 41 13.04 9.83 6.27
N PHE A 42 12.78 9.38 7.49
CA PHE A 42 13.80 9.17 8.51
C PHE A 42 13.64 7.80 9.17
N THR A 43 14.76 7.23 9.55
CA THR A 43 14.83 5.97 10.31
C THR A 43 15.66 6.19 11.58
N ARG A 44 15.53 5.29 12.54
CA ARG A 44 16.41 5.24 13.71
C ARG A 44 17.39 4.09 13.58
N HIS A 45 18.64 4.35 13.88
CA HIS A 45 19.66 3.32 13.93
C HIS A 45 19.31 2.31 15.04
N PRO A 46 19.21 1.01 14.77
CA PRO A 46 18.66 0.04 15.73
C PRO A 46 19.47 -0.10 17.02
N PHE A 47 20.77 0.18 16.98
CA PHE A 47 21.65 0.04 18.15
C PHE A 47 21.94 1.36 18.88
N THR A 48 22.06 2.47 18.13
CA THR A 48 22.39 3.77 18.73
C THR A 48 21.17 4.63 19.03
N GLY A 49 20.03 4.33 18.45
CA GLY A 49 18.81 5.15 18.53
C GLY A 49 18.88 6.48 17.77
N GLU A 50 20.00 6.75 17.09
CA GLU A 50 20.19 7.99 16.35
C GLU A 50 19.22 8.06 15.14
N ARG A 51 18.57 9.22 15.00
CA ARG A 51 17.67 9.50 13.88
C ARG A 51 18.49 9.97 12.68
N HIS A 52 18.34 9.32 11.56
CA HIS A 52 19.01 9.67 10.32
C HIS A 52 18.06 9.58 9.12
N ARG A 53 18.45 10.15 8.00
CA ARG A 53 17.73 10.01 6.73
C ARG A 53 17.79 8.56 6.26
N ALA A 54 16.69 8.07 5.69
CA ALA A 54 16.67 6.72 5.11
C ALA A 54 17.65 6.62 3.94
N THR A 55 18.37 5.52 3.88
CA THR A 55 19.37 5.20 2.86
C THR A 55 19.09 3.83 2.27
N ARG A 56 19.68 3.51 1.11
CA ARG A 56 19.62 2.16 0.54
C ARG A 56 20.01 1.09 1.57
N GLN A 57 21.06 1.34 2.33
CA GLN A 57 21.50 0.41 3.35
C GLN A 57 20.48 0.20 4.45
N SER A 58 19.85 1.29 4.95
CA SER A 58 18.84 1.17 6.02
C SER A 58 17.57 0.46 5.53
N VAL A 59 17.16 0.69 4.28
CA VAL A 59 16.03 -0.05 3.65
C VAL A 59 16.38 -1.54 3.49
N GLY A 60 17.60 -1.85 3.05
CA GLY A 60 18.05 -3.25 2.95
C GLY A 60 18.07 -3.96 4.31
N TRP A 61 18.57 -3.32 5.37
CA TRP A 61 18.53 -3.89 6.72
C TRP A 61 17.12 -4.09 7.25
N ALA A 62 16.24 -3.10 7.04
CA ALA A 62 14.85 -3.21 7.42
C ALA A 62 14.15 -4.36 6.70
N THR A 63 14.34 -4.48 5.39
CA THR A 63 13.77 -5.56 4.58
C THR A 63 14.26 -6.94 5.04
N LYS A 64 15.55 -7.07 5.33
CA LYS A 64 16.11 -8.31 5.86
C LYS A 64 15.54 -8.69 7.24
N LEU A 65 15.26 -7.69 8.08
CA LEU A 65 14.57 -7.92 9.35
C LEU A 65 13.14 -8.40 9.12
N LEU A 66 12.40 -7.76 8.21
CA LEU A 66 11.03 -8.17 7.86
C LEU A 66 10.98 -9.60 7.31
N ASP A 67 11.98 -9.98 6.51
CA ASP A 67 12.10 -11.34 5.98
C ASP A 67 12.24 -12.37 7.10
N ALA A 68 13.04 -12.07 8.11
CA ALA A 68 13.30 -12.96 9.25
C ALA A 68 12.13 -13.07 10.24
N LEU A 69 11.16 -12.14 10.22
CA LEU A 69 10.04 -12.12 11.15
C LEU A 69 8.89 -13.01 10.64
N PRO A 70 8.50 -14.08 11.37
CA PRO A 70 7.52 -15.06 10.90
C PRO A 70 6.10 -14.51 10.79
N ASN A 71 5.77 -13.44 11.52
CA ASN A 71 4.45 -12.83 11.54
C ASN A 71 4.37 -11.58 10.63
N ILE A 72 5.36 -11.35 9.81
CA ILE A 72 5.34 -10.35 8.75
C ILE A 72 5.22 -11.11 7.43
N ASP A 73 4.14 -10.88 6.72
CA ASP A 73 3.75 -11.66 5.55
C ASP A 73 4.25 -11.05 4.23
N TYR A 74 4.40 -9.74 4.16
CA TYR A 74 4.88 -9.01 2.98
C TYR A 74 5.73 -7.80 3.39
N ALA A 75 6.52 -7.28 2.46
CA ALA A 75 7.36 -6.11 2.68
C ALA A 75 6.89 -4.89 1.88
N MET A 76 6.89 -3.73 2.54
CA MET A 76 6.89 -2.41 1.90
C MET A 76 8.18 -1.69 2.29
N SER A 77 8.62 -0.68 1.51
CA SER A 77 9.81 0.10 1.85
C SER A 77 9.56 0.93 3.10
N LEU A 78 10.25 0.61 4.20
CA LEU A 78 10.19 1.38 5.46
C LEU A 78 10.86 2.75 5.35
N GLY A 79 11.49 3.09 4.23
CA GLY A 79 12.16 4.38 4.09
C GLY A 79 12.17 4.88 2.66
N ILE A 80 12.01 6.20 2.51
CA ILE A 80 12.31 6.89 1.24
C ILE A 80 13.82 7.07 1.17
N VAL A 81 14.47 6.36 0.27
CA VAL A 81 15.92 6.43 0.05
C VAL A 81 16.34 7.84 -0.38
N GLN A 82 17.26 8.45 0.36
CA GLN A 82 17.71 9.84 0.17
C GLN A 82 19.21 9.98 -0.15
N ASP A 83 19.92 8.88 -0.29
CA ASP A 83 21.32 8.82 -0.76
C ASP A 83 21.42 8.66 -2.28
N VAL A 84 20.30 8.83 -2.98
CA VAL A 84 20.16 8.89 -4.43
C VAL A 84 19.20 10.03 -4.82
N PRO A 85 19.15 10.46 -6.09
CA PRO A 85 18.14 11.42 -6.55
C PRO A 85 16.71 10.90 -6.29
N LEU A 86 15.84 11.78 -5.76
CA LEU A 86 14.48 11.39 -5.34
C LEU A 86 13.65 10.74 -6.45
N LEU A 87 13.80 11.20 -7.70
CA LEU A 87 13.07 10.68 -8.87
C LEU A 87 13.38 9.21 -9.22
N ILE A 88 14.42 8.63 -8.62
CA ILE A 88 14.79 7.22 -8.82
C ILE A 88 14.88 6.45 -7.50
N SER A 89 14.47 7.05 -6.40
CA SER A 89 14.53 6.43 -5.05
C SER A 89 13.76 5.12 -4.99
N ASP A 90 12.57 5.09 -5.59
CA ASP A 90 11.68 3.93 -5.67
C ASP A 90 12.32 2.69 -6.35
N ARG A 91 13.13 2.91 -7.41
CA ARG A 91 13.88 1.82 -8.06
C ARG A 91 14.92 1.22 -7.12
N HIS A 92 15.62 2.07 -6.36
CA HIS A 92 16.60 1.61 -5.38
C HIS A 92 15.96 1.00 -4.14
N GLU A 93 14.80 1.47 -3.73
CA GLU A 93 14.00 0.84 -2.68
C GLU A 93 13.58 -0.58 -3.11
N PHE A 94 13.04 -0.71 -4.31
CA PHE A 94 12.67 -2.01 -4.86
C PHE A 94 13.87 -2.94 -5.03
N GLU A 95 15.02 -2.44 -5.52
CA GLU A 95 16.28 -3.19 -5.57
C GLU A 95 16.65 -3.76 -4.20
N GLN A 96 16.62 -2.92 -3.16
CA GLN A 96 16.94 -3.37 -1.82
C GLN A 96 15.94 -4.39 -1.29
N GLN A 97 14.68 -4.27 -1.63
CA GLN A 97 13.66 -5.25 -1.24
C GLN A 97 13.90 -6.61 -1.91
N VAL A 98 14.04 -6.67 -3.22
CA VAL A 98 14.21 -7.95 -3.95
C VAL A 98 15.54 -8.64 -3.63
N LEU A 99 16.55 -7.91 -3.15
CA LEU A 99 17.83 -8.49 -2.71
C LEU A 99 17.78 -9.06 -1.28
N ASN A 100 16.80 -8.67 -0.47
CA ASN A 100 16.79 -8.97 0.97
C ASN A 100 15.54 -9.71 1.46
N THR A 101 14.56 -9.99 0.61
CA THR A 101 13.39 -10.81 0.95
C THR A 101 12.90 -11.63 -0.24
N ASP A 102 12.35 -12.81 0.05
CA ASP A 102 11.61 -13.62 -0.91
C ASP A 102 10.08 -13.46 -0.77
N LYS A 103 9.63 -12.78 0.30
CA LYS A 103 8.22 -12.50 0.56
C LYS A 103 7.63 -11.57 -0.50
N PRO A 104 6.29 -11.58 -0.67
CA PRO A 104 5.62 -10.61 -1.54
C PRO A 104 5.98 -9.16 -1.18
N ILE A 105 6.10 -8.32 -2.19
CA ILE A 105 6.52 -6.92 -2.05
C ILE A 105 5.40 -5.99 -2.53
N THR A 106 5.01 -5.03 -1.71
CA THR A 106 4.17 -3.92 -2.14
C THR A 106 5.07 -2.73 -2.50
N THR A 107 5.02 -2.31 -3.76
CA THR A 107 5.87 -1.24 -4.30
C THR A 107 5.16 0.10 -4.25
N VAL A 108 5.81 1.12 -3.69
CA VAL A 108 5.34 2.51 -3.72
C VAL A 108 6.26 3.31 -4.64
N CYS A 109 5.77 3.70 -5.80
CA CYS A 109 6.56 4.41 -6.79
C CYS A 109 6.20 5.90 -6.83
N VAL A 110 7.20 6.74 -7.11
CA VAL A 110 7.03 8.21 -7.19
C VAL A 110 6.05 8.56 -8.30
N ASP A 111 6.21 7.95 -9.47
CA ASP A 111 5.41 8.21 -10.66
C ASP A 111 5.16 6.94 -11.49
N GLU A 112 4.50 7.09 -12.63
CA GLU A 112 4.24 5.99 -13.57
C GLU A 112 5.51 5.45 -14.22
N PHE A 113 6.57 6.25 -14.35
CA PHE A 113 7.84 5.80 -14.93
C PHE A 113 8.59 4.91 -13.95
N GLY A 114 8.61 5.29 -12.65
CA GLY A 114 9.14 4.45 -11.59
C GLY A 114 8.43 3.12 -11.48
N GLN A 115 7.11 3.16 -11.55
CA GLN A 115 6.33 1.92 -11.54
C GLN A 115 6.62 1.03 -12.75
N ALA A 116 6.77 1.61 -13.95
CA ALA A 116 7.13 0.85 -15.15
C ALA A 116 8.50 0.16 -15.02
N ASP A 117 9.49 0.87 -14.46
CA ASP A 117 10.83 0.32 -14.20
C ASP A 117 10.79 -0.80 -13.16
N CYS A 118 10.08 -0.60 -12.04
CA CYS A 118 9.91 -1.64 -11.00
C CYS A 118 9.19 -2.88 -11.55
N ILE A 119 8.15 -2.70 -12.37
CA ILE A 119 7.49 -3.81 -13.07
C ILE A 119 8.48 -4.53 -13.98
N LYS A 120 9.31 -3.79 -14.73
CA LYS A 120 10.29 -4.39 -15.62
C LYS A 120 11.36 -5.19 -14.87
N MET A 121 11.82 -4.70 -13.73
CA MET A 121 12.71 -5.45 -12.84
C MET A 121 12.03 -6.73 -12.35
N ALA A 122 10.77 -6.64 -11.93
CA ALA A 122 10.00 -7.79 -11.48
C ALA A 122 9.75 -8.82 -12.60
N GLU A 123 9.49 -8.37 -13.83
CA GLU A 123 9.37 -9.25 -15.00
C GLU A 123 10.66 -10.05 -15.25
N ILE A 124 11.83 -9.40 -15.11
CA ILE A 124 13.12 -10.06 -15.28
C ILE A 124 13.33 -11.13 -14.18
N ILE A 125 13.00 -10.80 -12.92
CA ILE A 125 13.11 -11.72 -11.79
C ILE A 125 12.17 -12.92 -11.95
N ALA A 126 10.93 -12.68 -12.38
CA ALA A 126 9.93 -13.73 -12.60
C ALA A 126 10.21 -14.63 -13.84
N GLY A 127 11.11 -14.20 -14.74
CA GLY A 127 11.38 -14.90 -16.00
C GLY A 127 10.48 -14.46 -17.15
N GLY A 128 9.74 -13.38 -17.02
CA GLY A 128 8.92 -12.77 -18.07
C GLY A 128 7.61 -12.17 -17.56
N GLU A 129 6.97 -11.37 -18.43
CA GLU A 129 5.69 -10.71 -18.13
C GLU A 129 4.58 -11.71 -17.78
N GLU A 130 4.46 -12.79 -18.57
CA GLU A 130 3.42 -13.81 -18.35
C GLU A 130 3.65 -14.59 -17.05
N GLU A 131 4.90 -14.87 -16.67
CA GLU A 131 5.20 -15.55 -15.42
C GLU A 131 4.91 -14.66 -14.23
N LEU A 132 5.28 -13.36 -14.30
CA LEU A 132 4.93 -12.39 -13.26
C LEU A 132 3.41 -12.25 -13.11
N ARG A 133 2.66 -12.22 -14.22
CA ARG A 133 1.20 -12.14 -14.19
C ARG A 133 0.56 -13.39 -13.58
N ARG A 134 1.12 -14.58 -13.86
CA ARG A 134 0.61 -15.86 -13.34
C ARG A 134 0.91 -16.05 -11.87
N ASN A 135 2.10 -15.65 -11.44
CA ASN A 135 2.61 -15.79 -10.08
C ASN A 135 3.15 -14.44 -9.58
N PRO A 136 2.27 -13.45 -9.33
CA PRO A 136 2.70 -12.13 -8.95
C PRO A 136 3.31 -12.15 -7.53
N PHE A 137 4.55 -11.70 -7.42
CA PHE A 137 5.21 -11.46 -6.13
C PHE A 137 5.23 -9.98 -5.77
N ILE A 138 4.76 -9.12 -6.67
CA ILE A 138 4.61 -7.69 -6.42
C ILE A 138 3.14 -7.29 -6.37
N CYS A 139 2.83 -6.32 -5.50
CA CYS A 139 1.60 -5.57 -5.47
C CYS A 139 1.92 -4.09 -5.70
N LEU A 140 1.21 -3.46 -6.61
CA LEU A 140 1.41 -2.05 -6.95
C LEU A 140 0.57 -1.17 -6.00
N TYR A 141 1.03 0.06 -5.77
CA TYR A 141 0.37 0.98 -4.86
C TYR A 141 0.16 2.35 -5.52
N ALA A 142 -1.04 2.89 -5.40
CA ALA A 142 -1.39 4.20 -5.91
C ALA A 142 -2.35 4.92 -4.96
N GLU A 143 -2.18 6.24 -4.82
CA GLU A 143 -2.99 7.10 -3.96
C GLU A 143 -3.59 8.25 -4.77
N PRO A 144 -4.93 8.44 -4.74
CA PRO A 144 -5.55 9.66 -5.21
C PRO A 144 -5.27 10.82 -4.24
N ILE A 145 -5.49 12.04 -4.68
CA ILE A 145 -5.43 13.23 -3.83
C ILE A 145 -6.84 13.54 -3.31
N SER A 146 -7.04 13.40 -2.01
CA SER A 146 -8.32 13.74 -1.38
C SER A 146 -8.44 15.26 -1.15
N PRO A 147 -9.63 15.86 -1.36
CA PRO A 147 -10.89 15.22 -1.72
C PRO A 147 -11.08 15.07 -3.25
N GLY A 148 -11.41 13.87 -3.70
CA GLY A 148 -12.02 13.62 -5.02
C GLY A 148 -11.12 13.84 -6.24
N VAL A 149 -9.79 13.94 -6.10
CA VAL A 149 -8.86 14.17 -7.21
C VAL A 149 -8.10 12.92 -7.56
N HIS A 150 -8.45 12.29 -8.66
CA HIS A 150 -7.65 11.22 -9.27
C HIS A 150 -6.52 11.87 -10.07
N CYS A 151 -5.42 12.23 -9.39
CA CYS A 151 -4.27 12.82 -10.05
C CYS A 151 -3.71 11.93 -11.16
N ARG A 152 -3.03 12.55 -12.11
CA ARG A 152 -2.53 11.85 -13.30
C ARG A 152 -1.64 10.65 -12.92
N GLU A 153 -0.74 10.84 -11.98
CA GLU A 153 0.22 9.83 -11.54
C GLU A 153 -0.49 8.61 -10.94
N ALA A 154 -1.45 8.83 -10.04
CA ALA A 154 -2.23 7.74 -9.44
C ALA A 154 -3.07 7.00 -10.47
N ALA A 155 -3.77 7.75 -11.36
CA ALA A 155 -4.59 7.15 -12.40
C ALA A 155 -3.75 6.35 -13.40
N GLN A 156 -2.58 6.85 -13.81
CA GLN A 156 -1.69 6.15 -14.74
C GLN A 156 -1.08 4.89 -14.11
N LYS A 157 -0.66 4.96 -12.83
CA LYS A 157 -0.19 3.78 -12.08
C LYS A 157 -1.26 2.70 -12.00
N LEU A 158 -2.50 3.07 -11.66
CA LEU A 158 -3.63 2.14 -11.59
C LEU A 158 -3.95 1.50 -12.96
N VAL A 159 -4.02 2.32 -14.02
CA VAL A 159 -4.27 1.86 -15.39
C VAL A 159 -3.15 0.92 -15.87
N MET A 160 -1.90 1.21 -15.55
CA MET A 160 -0.76 0.35 -15.88
C MET A 160 -0.87 -1.01 -15.19
N GLY A 161 -1.16 -1.03 -13.88
CA GLY A 161 -1.36 -2.27 -13.14
C GLY A 161 -2.51 -3.11 -13.72
N ALA A 162 -3.64 -2.47 -14.02
CA ALA A 162 -4.77 -3.15 -14.65
C ALA A 162 -4.41 -3.74 -16.02
N LYS A 163 -3.73 -2.99 -16.91
CA LYS A 163 -3.28 -3.49 -18.22
C LYS A 163 -2.36 -4.68 -18.10
N LYS A 164 -1.41 -4.64 -17.19
CA LYS A 164 -0.47 -5.73 -16.91
C LYS A 164 -1.13 -6.92 -16.20
N GLY A 165 -2.30 -6.72 -15.58
CA GLY A 165 -2.98 -7.74 -14.78
C GLY A 165 -2.26 -8.03 -13.46
N LEU A 166 -1.62 -7.01 -12.89
CA LEU A 166 -0.93 -7.08 -11.62
C LEU A 166 -1.79 -6.54 -10.48
N PRO A 167 -1.74 -7.13 -9.29
CA PRO A 167 -2.42 -6.64 -8.12
C PRO A 167 -2.10 -5.18 -7.85
N THR A 168 -3.12 -4.35 -7.69
CA THR A 168 -2.94 -2.91 -7.46
C THR A 168 -3.85 -2.44 -6.33
N ILE A 169 -3.23 -1.90 -5.28
CA ILE A 169 -3.89 -1.21 -4.19
C ILE A 169 -4.19 0.22 -4.63
N TYR A 170 -5.40 0.70 -4.33
CA TYR A 170 -5.79 2.09 -4.57
C TYR A 170 -6.31 2.68 -3.27
N THR A 171 -5.53 3.55 -2.63
CA THR A 171 -5.68 3.94 -1.23
C THR A 171 -5.87 5.45 -1.08
N PRO A 172 -7.10 5.95 -0.92
CA PRO A 172 -7.33 7.31 -0.45
C PRO A 172 -6.79 7.52 0.97
N CYS A 173 -6.16 8.67 1.21
CA CYS A 173 -5.69 9.09 2.51
C CYS A 173 -6.49 10.32 2.96
N ILE A 174 -7.38 10.14 3.95
CA ILE A 174 -8.46 11.10 4.24
C ILE A 174 -8.48 11.51 5.70
N MET A 175 -8.72 12.81 5.94
CA MET A 175 -8.82 13.38 7.28
C MET A 175 -10.19 14.01 7.52
N ALA A 176 -10.92 13.56 8.51
CA ALA A 176 -12.14 14.23 8.97
C ALA A 176 -11.84 15.69 9.37
N GLY A 177 -12.63 16.62 8.86
CA GLY A 177 -12.44 18.06 9.11
C GLY A 177 -11.31 18.72 8.29
N GLY A 178 -10.56 17.95 7.52
CA GLY A 178 -9.52 18.45 6.60
C GLY A 178 -9.87 18.18 5.15
N THR A 179 -9.63 16.94 4.69
CA THR A 179 -9.90 16.52 3.30
C THR A 179 -11.19 15.72 3.15
N ALA A 180 -12.00 15.64 4.21
CA ALA A 180 -13.33 15.03 4.22
C ALA A 180 -14.25 15.76 5.20
N PRO A 181 -15.57 15.48 5.16
CA PRO A 181 -16.51 15.98 6.18
C PRO A 181 -16.05 15.64 7.60
N ALA A 182 -16.45 16.46 8.57
CA ALA A 182 -16.06 16.25 9.98
C ALA A 182 -16.70 15.02 10.64
N THR A 183 -17.74 14.43 10.04
CA THR A 183 -18.38 13.21 10.58
C THR A 183 -17.72 11.96 10.05
N LEU A 184 -17.57 10.92 10.90
CA LEU A 184 -16.97 9.64 10.50
C LEU A 184 -17.72 8.98 9.34
N ALA A 185 -19.06 9.06 9.33
CA ALA A 185 -19.86 8.59 8.21
C ALA A 185 -19.57 9.34 6.92
N GLY A 186 -19.35 10.66 6.99
CA GLY A 186 -18.94 11.48 5.85
C GLY A 186 -17.56 11.10 5.31
N VAL A 187 -16.60 10.79 6.21
CA VAL A 187 -15.28 10.25 5.86
C VAL A 187 -15.43 8.95 5.08
N MET A 188 -16.25 8.02 5.59
CA MET A 188 -16.51 6.74 4.93
C MET A 188 -17.09 6.93 3.52
N VAL A 189 -18.08 7.81 3.36
CA VAL A 189 -18.67 8.08 2.04
C VAL A 189 -17.64 8.66 1.08
N GLN A 190 -16.85 9.64 1.53
CA GLN A 190 -15.80 10.26 0.71
C GLN A 190 -14.75 9.23 0.27
N GLY A 191 -14.20 8.49 1.22
CA GLY A 191 -13.15 7.52 0.93
C GLY A 191 -13.60 6.36 0.06
N LEU A 192 -14.79 5.82 0.33
CA LEU A 192 -15.38 4.79 -0.51
C LEU A 192 -15.64 5.29 -1.93
N THR A 193 -16.09 6.53 -2.09
CA THR A 193 -16.32 7.14 -3.41
C THR A 193 -15.01 7.18 -4.20
N GLU A 194 -13.91 7.62 -3.60
CA GLU A 194 -12.61 7.70 -4.25
C GLU A 194 -12.06 6.30 -4.59
N SER A 195 -12.10 5.38 -3.64
CA SER A 195 -11.59 4.03 -3.83
C SER A 195 -12.39 3.24 -4.87
N LEU A 196 -13.72 3.28 -4.80
CA LEU A 196 -14.61 2.61 -5.75
C LEU A 196 -14.57 3.24 -7.15
N SER A 197 -14.31 4.55 -7.27
CA SER A 197 -14.04 5.18 -8.56
C SER A 197 -12.76 4.62 -9.19
N GLY A 198 -11.72 4.38 -8.38
CA GLY A 198 -10.51 3.68 -8.81
C GLY A 198 -10.81 2.24 -9.29
N MET A 199 -11.66 1.50 -8.58
CA MET A 199 -12.10 0.17 -8.99
C MET A 199 -12.77 0.23 -10.38
N VAL A 200 -13.68 1.16 -10.58
CA VAL A 200 -14.36 1.34 -11.89
C VAL A 200 -13.35 1.62 -12.99
N LEU A 201 -12.38 2.52 -12.75
CA LEU A 201 -11.33 2.83 -13.72
C LEU A 201 -10.48 1.59 -14.04
N SER A 202 -10.11 0.81 -13.03
CA SER A 202 -9.35 -0.44 -13.19
C SER A 202 -10.13 -1.45 -14.05
N GLN A 203 -11.40 -1.71 -13.72
CA GLN A 203 -12.24 -2.68 -14.44
C GLN A 203 -12.64 -2.21 -15.84
N CYS A 204 -12.79 -0.91 -16.07
CA CYS A 204 -12.99 -0.36 -17.41
C CYS A 204 -11.72 -0.47 -18.27
N THR A 205 -10.55 -0.46 -17.65
CA THR A 205 -9.27 -0.65 -18.34
C THR A 205 -9.09 -2.11 -18.75
N ARG A 206 -9.37 -3.04 -17.84
CA ARG A 206 -9.34 -4.48 -18.07
C ARG A 206 -10.29 -5.18 -17.12
N GLU A 207 -11.31 -5.83 -17.62
CA GLU A 207 -12.20 -6.67 -16.82
C GLU A 207 -11.42 -7.80 -16.14
N GLY A 208 -11.69 -8.00 -14.86
CA GLY A 208 -10.98 -8.98 -14.05
C GLY A 208 -9.57 -8.56 -13.62
N ALA A 209 -9.18 -7.29 -13.79
CA ALA A 209 -7.92 -6.79 -13.24
C ALA A 209 -7.91 -6.94 -11.72
N PRO A 210 -6.81 -7.44 -11.12
CA PRO A 210 -6.70 -7.59 -9.68
C PRO A 210 -6.66 -6.22 -8.99
N PHE A 211 -7.70 -5.87 -8.27
CA PHE A 211 -7.86 -4.60 -7.56
C PHE A 211 -8.03 -4.84 -6.07
N ILE A 212 -7.28 -4.11 -5.26
CA ILE A 212 -7.37 -4.11 -3.81
C ILE A 212 -7.86 -2.73 -3.36
N MET A 213 -9.02 -2.71 -2.72
CA MET A 213 -9.57 -1.48 -2.15
C MET A 213 -8.71 -1.06 -0.96
N GLY A 214 -8.17 0.16 -1.00
CA GLY A 214 -7.38 0.70 0.12
C GLY A 214 -8.10 1.84 0.82
N GLY A 215 -7.60 2.18 2.00
CA GLY A 215 -8.01 3.36 2.73
C GLY A 215 -7.16 3.61 3.97
N VAL A 216 -6.75 4.85 4.15
CA VAL A 216 -6.15 5.36 5.40
C VAL A 216 -7.02 6.53 5.84
N TYR A 217 -7.95 6.26 6.74
CA TYR A 217 -8.97 7.20 7.16
C TYR A 217 -8.78 7.54 8.64
N THR A 218 -8.65 8.82 8.94
CA THR A 218 -8.50 9.31 10.33
C THR A 218 -9.13 10.70 10.49
N ILE A 219 -8.78 11.37 11.55
CA ILE A 219 -9.15 12.76 11.85
C ILE A 219 -7.96 13.69 11.64
N LEU A 220 -8.25 14.95 11.35
CA LEU A 220 -7.27 16.04 11.47
C LEU A 220 -7.27 16.52 12.92
N ASP A 221 -6.12 16.54 13.57
CA ASP A 221 -5.99 17.31 14.81
C ASP A 221 -6.04 18.79 14.48
N MET A 222 -7.13 19.44 14.88
CA MET A 222 -7.40 20.84 14.56
C MET A 222 -6.46 21.82 15.26
N ALA A 223 -5.78 21.39 16.32
CA ALA A 223 -4.84 22.23 17.04
C ALA A 223 -3.47 22.27 16.38
N THR A 224 -3.00 21.12 15.90
CA THR A 224 -1.66 20.96 15.32
C THR A 224 -1.68 20.87 13.79
N THR A 225 -2.87 20.67 13.20
CA THR A 225 -3.07 20.38 11.77
C THR A 225 -2.35 19.11 11.28
N VAL A 226 -2.12 18.15 12.19
CA VAL A 226 -1.45 16.89 11.89
C VAL A 226 -2.48 15.80 11.59
N PHE A 227 -2.13 14.92 10.70
CA PHE A 227 -2.84 13.67 10.43
C PHE A 227 -2.63 12.72 11.61
N SER A 228 -3.69 12.39 12.36
CA SER A 228 -3.57 11.63 13.62
C SER A 228 -3.58 10.13 13.35
N TYR A 229 -2.40 9.52 13.35
CA TYR A 229 -2.27 8.07 13.20
C TYR A 229 -2.62 7.31 14.48
N GLY A 230 -2.42 7.90 15.66
CA GLY A 230 -2.75 7.30 16.96
C GLY A 230 -4.21 7.52 17.41
N ALA A 231 -5.02 8.21 16.59
CA ALA A 231 -6.41 8.46 16.94
C ALA A 231 -7.26 7.19 16.92
N PRO A 232 -8.12 6.92 17.93
CA PRO A 232 -9.00 5.76 17.94
C PRO A 232 -9.99 5.77 16.77
N GLU A 233 -10.29 6.92 16.20
CA GLU A 233 -11.11 7.07 15.01
C GLU A 233 -10.49 6.38 13.80
N LEU A 234 -9.17 6.31 13.67
CA LEU A 234 -8.49 5.57 12.62
C LEU A 234 -8.88 4.09 12.67
N SER A 235 -8.74 3.46 13.83
CA SER A 235 -9.09 2.04 14.02
C SER A 235 -10.58 1.78 13.77
N LEU A 236 -11.46 2.66 14.23
CA LEU A 236 -12.90 2.57 14.02
C LEU A 236 -13.27 2.68 12.53
N LEU A 237 -12.68 3.65 11.82
CA LEU A 237 -12.93 3.84 10.39
C LEU A 237 -12.39 2.69 9.56
N LEU A 238 -11.24 2.13 9.92
CA LEU A 238 -10.69 0.97 9.21
C LEU A 238 -11.49 -0.31 9.46
N ALA A 239 -12.02 -0.51 10.67
CA ALA A 239 -12.95 -1.59 10.95
C ALA A 239 -14.23 -1.46 10.10
N ALA A 240 -14.81 -0.26 10.05
CA ALA A 240 -15.98 0.01 9.20
C ALA A 240 -15.67 -0.18 7.71
N LEU A 241 -14.48 0.21 7.26
CA LEU A 241 -14.04 -0.01 5.89
C LEU A 241 -13.92 -1.51 5.57
N ALA A 242 -13.41 -2.31 6.52
CA ALA A 242 -13.33 -3.76 6.37
C ALA A 242 -14.73 -4.39 6.27
N ASP A 243 -15.70 -3.95 7.06
CA ASP A 243 -17.09 -4.42 6.97
C ASP A 243 -17.69 -4.13 5.60
N VAL A 244 -17.47 -2.91 5.06
CA VAL A 244 -17.94 -2.55 3.72
C VAL A 244 -17.25 -3.39 2.65
N ALA A 245 -15.93 -3.62 2.77
CA ALA A 245 -15.17 -4.47 1.86
C ALA A 245 -15.71 -5.91 1.83
N HIS A 246 -16.01 -6.48 2.99
CA HIS A 246 -16.63 -7.81 3.13
C HIS A 246 -18.02 -7.83 2.48
N TYR A 247 -18.84 -6.80 2.72
CA TYR A 247 -20.17 -6.68 2.09
C TYR A 247 -20.10 -6.65 0.56
N LEU A 248 -19.10 -5.93 0.01
CA LEU A 248 -18.86 -5.83 -1.43
C LEU A 248 -18.05 -7.00 -1.99
N GLU A 249 -17.52 -7.86 -1.11
CA GLU A 249 -16.61 -8.96 -1.46
C GLU A 249 -15.38 -8.46 -2.26
N ILE A 250 -14.78 -7.35 -1.86
CA ILE A 250 -13.57 -6.78 -2.48
C ILE A 250 -12.38 -7.01 -1.54
N PRO A 251 -11.21 -7.47 -2.03
CA PRO A 251 -9.99 -7.49 -1.25
C PRO A 251 -9.64 -6.10 -0.72
N ILE A 252 -9.18 -6.02 0.53
CA ILE A 252 -8.93 -4.75 1.21
C ILE A 252 -7.48 -4.64 1.71
N PHE A 253 -6.98 -3.41 1.70
CA PHE A 253 -5.75 -2.97 2.35
C PHE A 253 -6.08 -1.84 3.33
N GLY A 254 -5.55 -1.93 4.54
CA GLY A 254 -5.67 -0.91 5.57
C GLY A 254 -4.34 -0.63 6.23
N THR A 255 -4.34 0.22 7.25
CA THR A 255 -3.16 0.52 8.06
C THR A 255 -3.39 0.11 9.51
N ALA A 256 -2.35 -0.33 10.19
CA ALA A 256 -2.38 -0.70 11.59
C ALA A 256 -1.01 -0.50 12.22
N GLY A 257 -0.95 -0.39 13.57
CA GLY A 257 0.31 -0.26 14.29
C GLY A 257 1.06 1.05 14.03
N CYS A 258 0.35 2.08 13.63
CA CYS A 258 0.88 3.44 13.52
C CYS A 258 0.66 4.18 14.84
N THR A 259 1.55 5.14 15.14
CA THR A 259 1.48 5.97 16.34
C THR A 259 1.85 7.41 16.01
N ASP A 260 1.31 8.34 16.78
CA ASP A 260 1.71 9.76 16.75
C ASP A 260 2.97 10.03 17.60
N SER A 261 3.42 9.05 18.40
CA SER A 261 4.69 9.17 19.13
C SER A 261 5.89 9.11 18.19
N CYS A 262 6.85 10.01 18.41
CA CYS A 262 8.12 10.04 17.66
C CYS A 262 9.18 9.09 18.21
N ILE A 263 8.91 8.36 19.28
CA ILE A 263 9.82 7.44 19.96
C ILE A 263 9.10 6.15 20.34
N ILE A 264 9.87 5.12 20.74
CA ILE A 264 9.31 3.89 21.29
C ILE A 264 9.07 4.14 22.78
N ASP A 265 7.84 4.45 23.15
CA ASP A 265 7.39 4.74 24.51
C ASP A 265 6.04 4.07 24.80
N GLU A 266 5.46 4.40 25.96
CA GLU A 266 4.16 3.86 26.39
C GLU A 266 3.04 4.27 25.44
N GLN A 267 3.09 5.50 24.89
CA GLN A 267 2.11 5.97 23.91
C GLN A 267 2.14 5.11 22.65
N ALA A 268 3.34 4.89 22.09
CA ALA A 268 3.50 4.02 20.92
C ALA A 268 3.05 2.56 21.17
N GLY A 269 3.10 2.11 22.43
CA GLY A 269 2.64 0.78 22.81
C GLY A 269 1.13 0.65 23.02
N ILE A 270 0.43 1.79 23.20
CA ILE A 270 -1.03 1.82 23.41
C ILE A 270 -1.76 2.08 22.10
N GLU A 271 -1.25 2.97 21.24
CA GLU A 271 -1.79 3.32 19.93
C GLU A 271 -1.53 2.21 18.90
#